data_f2f0334a6e35bba94787d7c9b9a07799
#
_entry.id   f2f0334a6e35bba94787d7c9b9a07799
#
_cell.length_a   1.000
_cell.length_b   1.000
_cell.length_c   1.000
_cell.angle_alpha   90.00
_cell.angle_beta   90.00
_cell.angle_gamma   90.00
#
_symmetry.space_group_name_H-M   'P 1'
#
loop_
_entity.id
_entity.type
_entity.pdbx_description
1 polymer ?
#
loop_
_entity_poly.entity_id
_entity_poly.type
_entity_poly.pdbx_seq_one_letter_code
_entity_poly.pdbx_strand_id
1 'polypeptide(L)'
;MKNYFFIILFYSILLSSCLPKQKFELQEGDLLFQDLDSSPLCDAIELVTPGYKDANFSHIGLVVLDNDTLKVLEAIPPKVGLTDMKSFFNRSYDKDGKSKIIAGRLKDEFQHTIKDAIIYAKSKIGIKYDQEFLMNNNSYYCSELIFEAFEKDSIFKLKPMTFLHPETNDTLSVWRNYYSKLGVEIPQNEPGINPGIMSLSNKIEMIYFYGIPDGMKQEQALLIICK
;
A
#
# COMPACT_ATOMS: atom_id res chain seq x y z
N MET A 1 35.70 -42.02 -59.93
CA MET A 1 34.37 -41.56 -59.50
C MET A 1 34.51 -40.96 -58.09
N LYS A 2 34.42 -39.63 -57.94
CA LYS A 2 34.59 -38.90 -56.69
C LYS A 2 33.21 -38.58 -56.19
N ASN A 3 32.84 -39.18 -55.04
CA ASN A 3 31.59 -38.86 -54.32
C ASN A 3 31.79 -37.60 -53.50
N TYR A 4 31.07 -36.52 -53.82
CA TYR A 4 30.97 -35.31 -52.98
C TYR A 4 29.82 -35.49 -52.00
N PHE A 5 30.16 -35.59 -50.72
CA PHE A 5 29.21 -35.58 -49.63
C PHE A 5 28.87 -34.12 -49.33
N PHE A 6 27.64 -33.71 -49.64
CA PHE A 6 27.12 -32.38 -49.27
C PHE A 6 26.68 -32.42 -47.82
N ILE A 7 27.45 -31.79 -46.93
CA ILE A 7 27.04 -31.53 -45.54
C ILE A 7 26.22 -30.26 -45.53
N ILE A 8 24.90 -30.39 -45.41
CA ILE A 8 24.01 -29.25 -45.17
C ILE A 8 24.05 -28.93 -43.69
N LEU A 9 24.77 -27.87 -43.35
CA LEU A 9 24.81 -27.32 -41.97
C LEU A 9 23.52 -26.55 -41.72
N PHE A 10 22.59 -27.16 -41.00
CA PHE A 10 21.35 -26.51 -40.55
C PHE A 10 21.70 -25.54 -39.43
N TYR A 11 21.87 -24.27 -39.75
CA TYR A 11 22.06 -23.19 -38.81
C TYR A 11 20.69 -22.85 -38.23
N SER A 12 20.30 -23.49 -37.11
CA SER A 12 19.10 -23.09 -36.32
C SER A 12 19.42 -21.79 -35.63
N ILE A 13 18.97 -20.69 -36.22
CA ILE A 13 18.95 -19.38 -35.59
C ILE A 13 17.89 -19.44 -34.48
N LEU A 14 18.33 -19.65 -33.25
CA LEU A 14 17.52 -19.42 -32.07
C LEU A 14 17.25 -17.90 -31.96
N LEU A 15 16.16 -17.46 -32.60
CA LEU A 15 15.60 -16.15 -32.33
C LEU A 15 15.10 -16.14 -30.88
N SER A 16 15.98 -15.77 -29.96
CA SER A 16 15.57 -15.36 -28.62
C SER A 16 14.69 -14.13 -28.81
N SER A 17 13.39 -14.37 -28.94
CA SER A 17 12.36 -13.34 -28.89
C SER A 17 12.40 -12.75 -27.48
N CYS A 18 13.16 -11.67 -27.31
CA CYS A 18 13.02 -10.79 -26.16
C CYS A 18 11.64 -10.16 -26.29
N LEU A 19 10.63 -10.78 -25.70
CA LEU A 19 9.34 -10.13 -25.52
C LEU A 19 9.61 -8.83 -24.73
N PRO A 20 9.14 -7.68 -25.20
CA PRO A 20 9.31 -6.45 -24.47
C PRO A 20 8.67 -6.67 -23.07
N LYS A 21 9.46 -6.47 -22.01
CA LYS A 21 8.95 -6.53 -20.64
C LYS A 21 7.78 -5.56 -20.58
N GLN A 22 6.56 -6.07 -20.35
CA GLN A 22 5.36 -5.26 -20.29
C GLN A 22 5.59 -4.21 -19.22
N LYS A 23 5.53 -2.93 -19.62
CA LYS A 23 5.68 -1.82 -18.69
C LYS A 23 4.53 -1.90 -17.67
N PHE A 24 4.87 -1.92 -16.39
CA PHE A 24 3.85 -1.89 -15.35
C PHE A 24 3.02 -0.60 -15.47
N GLU A 25 1.70 -0.75 -15.41
CA GLU A 25 0.76 0.35 -15.39
C GLU A 25 -0.21 0.18 -14.22
N LEU A 26 -0.35 1.26 -13.44
CA LEU A 26 -1.39 1.35 -12.43
C LEU A 26 -2.76 1.31 -13.10
N GLN A 27 -3.69 0.69 -12.41
CA GLN A 27 -5.09 0.66 -12.83
C GLN A 27 -6.02 1.01 -11.67
N GLU A 28 -7.25 1.35 -12.00
CA GLU A 28 -8.30 1.58 -11.02
C GLU A 28 -8.47 0.36 -10.12
N GLY A 29 -8.55 0.57 -8.80
CA GLY A 29 -8.61 -0.49 -7.80
C GLY A 29 -7.26 -0.90 -7.21
N ASP A 30 -6.13 -0.44 -7.75
CA ASP A 30 -4.83 -0.67 -7.11
C ASP A 30 -4.74 0.07 -5.78
N LEU A 31 -4.07 -0.55 -4.82
CA LEU A 31 -3.79 0.01 -3.51
C LEU A 31 -2.33 0.47 -3.46
N LEU A 32 -2.09 1.70 -3.04
CA LEU A 32 -0.76 2.26 -2.88
C LEU A 32 -0.40 2.31 -1.40
N PHE A 33 0.45 1.39 -0.98
CA PHE A 33 1.03 1.35 0.36
C PHE A 33 2.25 2.27 0.38
N GLN A 34 2.22 3.26 1.27
CA GLN A 34 3.25 4.30 1.34
C GLN A 34 3.89 4.35 2.72
N ASP A 35 5.20 4.44 2.72
CA ASP A 35 6.02 4.74 3.88
C ASP A 35 6.25 6.25 3.92
N LEU A 36 5.67 6.92 4.92
CA LEU A 36 5.77 8.37 5.12
C LEU A 36 6.70 8.68 6.29
N ASP A 37 7.65 9.58 6.07
CA ASP A 37 8.55 10.12 7.12
C ASP A 37 8.09 11.51 7.60
N SER A 38 6.82 11.84 7.42
CA SER A 38 6.35 13.21 7.63
C SER A 38 6.23 13.62 9.10
N SER A 39 6.21 12.65 10.02
CA SER A 39 6.09 12.92 11.46
C SER A 39 6.49 11.72 12.31
N PRO A 40 6.82 11.92 13.61
CA PRO A 40 7.08 10.83 14.55
C PRO A 40 5.90 9.87 14.74
N LEU A 41 4.68 10.25 14.32
CA LEU A 41 3.53 9.35 14.33
C LEU A 41 3.64 8.27 13.26
N CYS A 42 4.24 8.58 12.11
CA CYS A 42 4.48 7.59 11.06
C CYS A 42 5.39 6.48 11.60
N ASP A 43 6.53 6.86 12.18
CA ASP A 43 7.47 5.91 12.80
C ASP A 43 6.79 5.06 13.88
N ALA A 44 5.91 5.66 14.68
CA ALA A 44 5.20 4.96 15.76
C ALA A 44 4.15 3.96 15.24
N ILE A 45 3.47 4.26 14.13
CA ILE A 45 2.55 3.34 13.46
C ILE A 45 3.33 2.14 12.91
N GLU A 46 4.44 2.40 12.26
CA GLU A 46 5.29 1.41 11.61
C GLU A 46 5.97 0.48 12.62
N LEU A 47 6.44 1.03 13.73
CA LEU A 47 7.11 0.27 14.79
C LEU A 47 6.23 -0.84 15.38
N VAL A 48 4.93 -0.58 15.54
CA VAL A 48 4.02 -1.52 16.20
C VAL A 48 3.38 -2.52 15.23
N THR A 49 3.51 -2.30 13.92
CA THR A 49 2.86 -3.15 12.91
C THR A 49 3.68 -3.27 11.63
N PRO A 50 4.69 -4.15 11.59
CA PRO A 50 5.43 -4.41 10.38
C PRO A 50 4.51 -4.91 9.27
N GLY A 51 4.76 -4.43 8.06
CA GLY A 51 4.00 -4.80 6.88
C GLY A 51 4.61 -5.95 6.09
N TYR A 52 4.22 -6.04 4.83
CA TYR A 52 4.70 -7.05 3.89
C TYR A 52 6.23 -7.06 3.82
N LYS A 53 6.86 -8.21 4.15
CA LYS A 53 8.32 -8.40 4.19
C LYS A 53 9.03 -7.33 5.04
N ASP A 54 8.48 -7.08 6.19
CA ASP A 54 8.98 -6.12 7.18
C ASP A 54 8.98 -4.65 6.69
N ALA A 55 8.32 -4.34 5.56
CA ALA A 55 8.18 -2.97 5.07
C ALA A 55 7.40 -2.11 6.05
N ASN A 56 7.89 -0.92 6.28
CA ASN A 56 7.21 0.12 7.02
C ASN A 56 6.12 0.74 6.14
N PHE A 57 4.90 0.79 6.64
CA PHE A 57 3.79 1.47 5.96
C PHE A 57 2.97 2.27 6.97
N SER A 58 2.94 3.57 6.81
CA SER A 58 2.16 4.50 7.62
C SER A 58 0.96 5.08 6.88
N HIS A 59 0.86 4.88 5.56
CA HIS A 59 -0.22 5.42 4.75
C HIS A 59 -0.67 4.46 3.63
N ILE A 60 -1.93 4.63 3.20
CA ILE A 60 -2.52 3.88 2.08
C ILE A 60 -3.51 4.74 1.32
N GLY A 61 -3.57 4.55 -0.01
CA GLY A 61 -4.56 5.16 -0.89
C GLY A 61 -5.06 4.18 -1.94
N LEU A 62 -6.25 4.46 -2.46
CA LEU A 62 -6.91 3.67 -3.51
C LEU A 62 -6.80 4.41 -4.84
N VAL A 63 -6.29 3.77 -5.87
CA VAL A 63 -6.24 4.31 -7.23
C VAL A 63 -7.64 4.31 -7.82
N VAL A 64 -8.07 5.46 -8.31
CA VAL A 64 -9.39 5.65 -8.93
C VAL A 64 -9.28 6.47 -10.21
N LEU A 65 -10.23 6.28 -11.13
CA LEU A 65 -10.40 7.18 -12.28
C LEU A 65 -11.26 8.40 -11.88
N ASP A 66 -10.76 9.58 -12.20
CA ASP A 66 -11.48 10.83 -12.10
C ASP A 66 -11.30 11.62 -13.41
N ASN A 67 -12.37 11.80 -14.18
CA ASN A 67 -12.35 12.42 -15.51
C ASN A 67 -11.23 11.84 -16.41
N ASP A 68 -11.22 10.51 -16.56
CA ASP A 68 -10.24 9.73 -17.37
C ASP A 68 -8.77 9.89 -16.90
N THR A 69 -8.56 10.42 -15.72
CA THR A 69 -7.22 10.56 -15.11
C THR A 69 -7.13 9.72 -13.83
N LEU A 70 -6.06 8.95 -13.68
CA LEU A 70 -5.79 8.23 -12.43
C LEU A 70 -5.43 9.23 -11.32
N LYS A 71 -6.14 9.11 -10.21
CA LYS A 71 -5.88 9.81 -8.95
C LYS A 71 -5.83 8.83 -7.78
N VAL A 72 -5.37 9.29 -6.65
CA VAL A 72 -5.42 8.53 -5.39
C VAL A 72 -6.54 9.08 -4.53
N LEU A 73 -7.50 8.23 -4.19
CA LEU A 73 -8.52 8.51 -3.19
C LEU A 73 -7.99 8.06 -1.84
N GLU A 74 -7.94 8.98 -0.89
CA GLU A 74 -7.32 8.75 0.40
C GLU A 74 -7.96 9.60 1.50
N ALA A 75 -7.84 9.16 2.75
CA ALA A 75 -8.06 10.00 3.91
C ALA A 75 -6.71 10.49 4.43
N ILE A 76 -6.48 11.78 4.34
CA ILE A 76 -5.31 12.49 4.85
C ILE A 76 -5.78 13.85 5.39
N PRO A 77 -5.17 14.40 6.48
CA PRO A 77 -5.61 15.69 6.99
C PRO A 77 -5.68 16.76 5.90
N PRO A 78 -6.76 17.56 5.82
CA PRO A 78 -7.84 17.64 6.80
C PRO A 78 -9.06 16.73 6.53
N LYS A 79 -9.11 15.99 5.39
CA LYS A 79 -10.31 15.26 4.99
C LYS A 79 -10.04 14.21 3.91
N VAL A 80 -11.01 13.32 3.70
CA VAL A 80 -11.03 12.41 2.56
C VAL A 80 -11.07 13.21 1.25
N GLY A 81 -10.24 12.85 0.29
CA GLY A 81 -10.16 13.57 -0.99
C GLY A 81 -9.45 12.79 -2.08
N LEU A 82 -9.38 13.45 -3.24
CA LEU A 82 -8.62 13.00 -4.40
C LEU A 82 -7.29 13.74 -4.46
N THR A 83 -6.21 12.99 -4.58
CA THR A 83 -4.85 13.52 -4.71
C THR A 83 -4.28 13.13 -6.07
N ASP A 84 -3.63 14.08 -6.73
CA ASP A 84 -2.92 13.78 -7.98
C ASP A 84 -1.77 12.79 -7.73
N MET A 85 -1.58 11.85 -8.67
CA MET A 85 -0.54 10.83 -8.56
C MET A 85 0.84 11.41 -8.23
N LYS A 86 1.22 12.49 -8.93
CA LYS A 86 2.50 13.17 -8.68
C LYS A 86 2.62 13.67 -7.24
N SER A 87 1.57 14.27 -6.71
CA SER A 87 1.54 14.80 -5.34
C SER A 87 1.62 13.69 -4.31
N PHE A 88 0.96 12.55 -4.55
CA PHE A 88 1.04 11.37 -3.69
C PHE A 88 2.45 10.78 -3.68
N PHE A 89 3.05 10.58 -4.85
CA PHE A 89 4.37 9.98 -5.01
C PHE A 89 5.51 10.84 -4.43
N ASN A 90 5.33 12.15 -4.43
CA ASN A 90 6.38 13.08 -3.97
C ASN A 90 6.45 13.27 -2.44
N ARG A 91 5.73 12.47 -1.66
CA ARG A 91 5.69 12.65 -0.18
C ARG A 91 6.86 12.04 0.56
N SER A 92 7.43 10.96 0.03
CA SER A 92 8.58 10.30 0.65
C SER A 92 9.45 9.62 -0.40
N TYR A 93 10.76 9.54 -0.12
CA TYR A 93 11.74 8.96 -1.03
C TYR A 93 12.72 8.07 -0.29
N ASP A 94 13.13 6.98 -0.94
CA ASP A 94 14.23 6.14 -0.50
C ASP A 94 15.59 6.82 -0.77
N LYS A 95 16.66 6.17 -0.34
CA LYS A 95 18.06 6.66 -0.54
C LYS A 95 18.46 6.84 -2.01
N ASP A 96 17.75 6.19 -2.93
CA ASP A 96 18.00 6.25 -4.38
C ASP A 96 17.09 7.30 -5.06
N GLY A 97 16.33 8.07 -4.28
CA GLY A 97 15.40 9.10 -4.76
C GLY A 97 14.15 8.53 -5.42
N LYS A 98 13.78 7.30 -5.10
CA LYS A 98 12.54 6.67 -5.55
C LYS A 98 11.48 6.76 -4.47
N SER A 99 10.22 6.94 -4.88
CA SER A 99 9.10 7.02 -3.93
C SER A 99 8.96 5.72 -3.15
N LYS A 100 8.91 5.77 -1.81
CA LYS A 100 8.73 4.62 -0.92
C LYS A 100 7.29 4.10 -0.98
N ILE A 101 6.92 3.55 -2.13
CA ILE A 101 5.58 3.07 -2.43
C ILE A 101 5.64 1.67 -3.03
N ILE A 102 4.74 0.81 -2.55
CA ILE A 102 4.47 -0.49 -3.16
C ILE A 102 3.02 -0.52 -3.62
N ALA A 103 2.81 -0.91 -4.89
CA ALA A 103 1.47 -1.14 -5.41
C ALA A 103 1.01 -2.57 -5.10
N GLY A 104 -0.15 -2.69 -4.48
CA GLY A 104 -0.86 -3.94 -4.27
C GLY A 104 -2.10 -3.98 -5.15
N ARG A 105 -2.44 -5.17 -5.64
CA ARG A 105 -3.64 -5.43 -6.44
C ARG A 105 -4.42 -6.58 -5.85
N LEU A 106 -5.73 -6.46 -5.82
CA LEU A 106 -6.59 -7.58 -5.45
C LEU A 106 -6.37 -8.74 -6.43
N LYS A 107 -6.30 -9.97 -5.92
CA LYS A 107 -6.26 -11.17 -6.75
C LYS A 107 -7.52 -11.28 -7.60
N ASP A 108 -7.42 -11.99 -8.72
CA ASP A 108 -8.49 -12.07 -9.75
C ASP A 108 -9.85 -12.42 -9.16
N GLU A 109 -9.91 -13.34 -8.20
CA GLU A 109 -11.16 -13.75 -7.56
C GLU A 109 -11.85 -12.63 -6.78
N PHE A 110 -11.13 -11.53 -6.43
CA PHE A 110 -11.67 -10.40 -5.68
C PHE A 110 -11.82 -9.12 -6.51
N GLN A 111 -11.44 -9.13 -7.78
CA GLN A 111 -11.53 -7.95 -8.66
C GLN A 111 -12.97 -7.42 -8.81
N HIS A 112 -13.97 -8.30 -8.70
CA HIS A 112 -15.37 -7.93 -8.78
C HIS A 112 -15.81 -6.96 -7.68
N THR A 113 -15.07 -6.86 -6.57
CA THR A 113 -15.40 -6.00 -5.42
C THR A 113 -15.01 -4.54 -5.64
N ILE A 114 -14.07 -4.27 -6.56
CA ILE A 114 -13.43 -2.95 -6.76
C ILE A 114 -14.46 -1.86 -7.06
N LYS A 115 -15.43 -2.15 -7.93
CA LYS A 115 -16.42 -1.15 -8.34
C LYS A 115 -17.23 -0.63 -7.16
N ASP A 116 -17.72 -1.52 -6.31
CA ASP A 116 -18.54 -1.16 -5.14
C ASP A 116 -17.65 -0.42 -4.11
N ALA A 117 -16.43 -0.87 -3.91
CA ALA A 117 -15.47 -0.22 -3.01
C ALA A 117 -15.16 1.22 -3.44
N ILE A 118 -14.96 1.47 -4.74
CA ILE A 118 -14.72 2.81 -5.27
C ILE A 118 -15.95 3.71 -5.08
N ILE A 119 -17.14 3.20 -5.35
CA ILE A 119 -18.39 3.95 -5.14
C ILE A 119 -18.51 4.33 -3.67
N TYR A 120 -18.26 3.39 -2.75
CA TYR A 120 -18.26 3.65 -1.32
C TYR A 120 -17.24 4.72 -0.94
N ALA A 121 -15.97 4.53 -1.29
CA ALA A 121 -14.90 5.47 -0.94
C ALA A 121 -15.15 6.87 -1.52
N LYS A 122 -15.60 6.98 -2.78
CA LYS A 122 -15.98 8.27 -3.40
C LYS A 122 -17.13 8.96 -2.66
N SER A 123 -18.07 8.22 -2.07
CA SER A 123 -19.16 8.79 -1.28
C SER A 123 -18.71 9.47 0.01
N LYS A 124 -17.47 9.20 0.45
CA LYS A 124 -16.86 9.77 1.66
C LYS A 124 -16.03 11.03 1.41
N ILE A 125 -15.85 11.44 0.16
CA ILE A 125 -15.09 12.66 -0.18
C ILE A 125 -15.67 13.86 0.57
N GLY A 126 -14.78 14.61 1.23
CA GLY A 126 -15.12 15.77 2.05
C GLY A 126 -15.35 15.48 3.53
N ILE A 127 -15.50 14.23 3.93
CA ILE A 127 -15.59 13.84 5.35
C ILE A 127 -14.25 14.10 6.03
N LYS A 128 -14.30 14.56 7.28
CA LYS A 128 -13.10 14.93 8.07
C LYS A 128 -12.16 13.75 8.26
N TYR A 129 -10.87 14.06 8.33
CA TYR A 129 -9.88 13.09 8.76
C TYR A 129 -10.05 12.75 10.23
N ASP A 130 -10.03 11.45 10.55
CA ASP A 130 -10.09 10.98 11.93
C ASP A 130 -8.72 11.07 12.60
N GLN A 131 -8.61 11.91 13.61
CA GLN A 131 -7.41 12.05 14.43
C GLN A 131 -7.41 11.13 15.67
N GLU A 132 -8.53 10.53 15.99
CA GLU A 132 -8.65 9.64 17.15
C GLU A 132 -8.34 8.19 16.81
N PHE A 133 -8.33 7.87 15.51
CA PHE A 133 -8.14 6.52 14.97
C PHE A 133 -9.17 5.51 15.48
N LEU A 134 -10.42 5.96 15.66
CA LEU A 134 -11.54 5.14 16.13
C LEU A 134 -12.46 4.77 14.97
N MET A 135 -12.91 3.52 14.96
CA MET A 135 -13.92 3.08 14.00
C MET A 135 -15.30 3.71 14.30
N ASN A 136 -16.10 3.92 13.27
CA ASN A 136 -17.51 4.32 13.37
C ASN A 136 -17.80 5.68 14.05
N ASN A 137 -16.91 6.66 13.92
CA ASN A 137 -17.06 8.00 14.51
C ASN A 137 -17.42 9.12 13.49
N ASN A 138 -17.87 8.75 12.27
CA ASN A 138 -18.20 9.66 11.17
C ASN A 138 -17.01 10.49 10.64
N SER A 139 -15.80 10.05 10.83
CA SER A 139 -14.56 10.54 10.25
C SER A 139 -13.74 9.35 9.77
N TYR A 140 -12.69 9.57 9.01
CA TYR A 140 -11.92 8.48 8.43
C TYR A 140 -10.42 8.74 8.54
N TYR A 141 -9.67 7.77 9.07
CA TYR A 141 -8.24 7.69 8.80
C TYR A 141 -7.95 6.82 7.56
N CYS A 142 -6.73 6.82 7.06
CA CYS A 142 -6.41 6.27 5.74
C CYS A 142 -6.84 4.81 5.55
N SER A 143 -6.46 3.93 6.47
CA SER A 143 -6.77 2.51 6.37
C SER A 143 -8.21 2.16 6.75
N GLU A 144 -8.87 2.93 7.60
CA GLU A 144 -10.30 2.77 7.88
C GLU A 144 -11.14 2.98 6.61
N LEU A 145 -10.89 4.08 5.88
CA LEU A 145 -11.58 4.34 4.61
C LEU A 145 -11.51 3.15 3.66
N ILE A 146 -10.32 2.57 3.52
CA ILE A 146 -10.10 1.42 2.64
C ILE A 146 -10.73 0.15 3.23
N PHE A 147 -10.63 -0.05 4.54
CA PHE A 147 -11.28 -1.18 5.22
C PHE A 147 -12.78 -1.20 4.96
N GLU A 148 -13.47 -0.09 5.24
CA GLU A 148 -14.92 -0.01 5.06
C GLU A 148 -15.33 -0.11 3.58
N ALA A 149 -14.52 0.43 2.65
CA ALA A 149 -14.79 0.28 1.24
C ALA A 149 -14.84 -1.20 0.79
N PHE A 150 -14.08 -2.07 1.44
CA PHE A 150 -13.99 -3.50 1.13
C PHE A 150 -14.58 -4.41 2.23
N GLU A 151 -15.29 -3.85 3.21
CA GLU A 151 -15.80 -4.60 4.36
C GLU A 151 -16.76 -5.72 3.95
N LYS A 152 -17.69 -5.42 3.03
CA LYS A 152 -18.70 -6.36 2.52
C LYS A 152 -18.10 -7.68 2.03
N ASP A 153 -16.91 -7.61 1.43
CA ASP A 153 -16.23 -8.75 0.83
C ASP A 153 -15.12 -9.29 1.73
N SER A 154 -14.99 -8.72 2.94
CA SER A 154 -14.04 -9.16 3.96
C SER A 154 -12.60 -9.22 3.46
N ILE A 155 -12.19 -8.28 2.60
CA ILE A 155 -10.83 -8.23 2.04
C ILE A 155 -9.80 -8.03 3.16
N PHE A 156 -10.17 -7.28 4.18
CA PHE A 156 -9.34 -6.99 5.34
C PHE A 156 -10.03 -7.46 6.63
N LYS A 157 -9.27 -7.49 7.72
CA LYS A 157 -9.78 -7.85 9.05
C LYS A 157 -9.24 -6.87 10.09
N LEU A 158 -10.12 -6.38 10.94
CA LEU A 158 -9.74 -5.59 12.09
C LEU A 158 -8.88 -6.41 13.07
N LYS A 159 -8.01 -5.73 13.78
CA LYS A 159 -7.18 -6.27 14.86
C LYS A 159 -7.29 -5.35 16.07
N PRO A 160 -7.08 -5.84 17.27
CA PRO A 160 -6.89 -4.96 18.42
C PRO A 160 -5.70 -4.04 18.16
N MET A 161 -5.92 -2.72 18.27
CA MET A 161 -4.86 -1.74 18.12
C MET A 161 -3.86 -1.81 19.27
N THR A 162 -2.60 -1.54 18.99
CA THR A 162 -1.58 -1.40 20.01
C THR A 162 -0.79 -0.11 19.82
N PHE A 163 -0.48 0.53 20.92
CA PHE A 163 0.30 1.76 21.04
C PHE A 163 1.54 1.53 21.91
N LEU A 164 1.83 0.25 22.18
CA LEU A 164 2.91 -0.20 23.04
C LEU A 164 4.17 -0.48 22.22
N HIS A 165 5.31 -0.16 22.80
CA HIS A 165 6.60 -0.56 22.24
C HIS A 165 6.72 -2.10 22.24
N PRO A 166 7.07 -2.74 21.14
CA PRO A 166 7.03 -4.21 21.01
C PRO A 166 7.99 -4.95 21.98
N GLU A 167 9.09 -4.30 22.41
CA GLU A 167 10.07 -4.92 23.30
C GLU A 167 9.82 -4.61 24.78
N THR A 168 9.47 -3.35 25.10
CA THR A 168 9.32 -2.91 26.50
C THR A 168 7.89 -3.02 27.02
N ASN A 169 6.93 -3.16 26.12
CA ASN A 169 5.50 -3.16 26.43
C ASN A 169 4.99 -1.88 27.09
N ASP A 170 5.76 -0.79 27.01
CA ASP A 170 5.37 0.53 27.46
C ASP A 170 4.66 1.31 26.35
N THR A 171 3.70 2.15 26.70
CA THR A 171 3.11 3.07 25.72
C THR A 171 4.18 4.02 25.19
N LEU A 172 4.31 4.13 23.88
CA LEU A 172 5.23 5.05 23.24
C LEU A 172 4.93 6.51 23.63
N SER A 173 5.98 7.26 23.94
CA SER A 173 5.83 8.66 24.38
C SER A 173 5.15 9.55 23.33
N VAL A 174 5.36 9.26 22.04
CA VAL A 174 4.71 9.97 20.95
C VAL A 174 3.18 9.82 21.02
N TRP A 175 2.66 8.63 21.31
CA TRP A 175 1.23 8.39 21.48
C TRP A 175 0.67 9.06 22.71
N ARG A 176 1.36 8.97 23.85
CA ARG A 176 0.93 9.70 25.07
C ARG A 176 0.79 11.20 24.80
N ASN A 177 1.79 11.80 24.16
CA ASN A 177 1.78 13.22 23.83
C ASN A 177 0.68 13.58 22.82
N TYR A 178 0.45 12.72 21.83
CA TYR A 178 -0.56 12.92 20.81
C TYR A 178 -1.97 12.93 21.41
N TYR A 179 -2.36 11.87 22.10
CA TYR A 179 -3.70 11.74 22.71
C TYR A 179 -3.92 12.73 23.86
N SER A 180 -2.88 13.07 24.62
CA SER A 180 -2.96 14.14 25.63
C SER A 180 -3.32 15.50 24.99
N LYS A 181 -2.78 15.83 23.82
CA LYS A 181 -3.12 17.07 23.09
C LYS A 181 -4.54 17.05 22.53
N LEU A 182 -5.04 15.89 22.14
CA LEU A 182 -6.43 15.72 21.70
C LEU A 182 -7.42 15.75 22.87
N GLY A 183 -6.97 15.51 24.11
CA GLY A 183 -7.83 15.46 25.29
C GLY A 183 -8.68 14.20 25.38
N VAL A 184 -8.25 13.11 24.74
CA VAL A 184 -8.94 11.81 24.74
C VAL A 184 -8.00 10.69 25.19
N GLU A 185 -8.57 9.56 25.58
CA GLU A 185 -7.80 8.37 25.97
C GLU A 185 -7.21 7.66 24.76
N ILE A 186 -6.09 6.94 24.98
CA ILE A 186 -5.47 6.11 23.96
C ILE A 186 -6.37 4.88 23.73
N PRO A 187 -6.82 4.61 22.50
CA PRO A 187 -7.74 3.50 22.20
C PRO A 187 -7.01 2.15 22.14
N GLN A 188 -6.29 1.82 23.20
CA GLN A 188 -5.55 0.55 23.32
C GLN A 188 -6.51 -0.63 23.31
N ASN A 189 -6.28 -1.60 22.44
CA ASN A 189 -7.10 -2.80 22.21
C ASN A 189 -8.46 -2.55 21.52
N GLU A 190 -8.82 -1.32 21.18
CA GLU A 190 -9.99 -1.09 20.34
C GLU A 190 -9.77 -1.72 18.95
N PRO A 191 -10.86 -2.20 18.29
CA PRO A 191 -10.74 -2.70 16.93
C PRO A 191 -10.23 -1.61 15.98
N GLY A 192 -9.23 -1.94 15.17
CA GLY A 192 -8.69 -1.01 14.18
C GLY A 192 -7.88 -1.73 13.11
N ILE A 193 -7.33 -0.95 12.22
CA ILE A 193 -6.50 -1.46 11.12
C ILE A 193 -5.48 -0.40 10.72
N ASN A 194 -4.35 -0.82 10.17
CA ASN A 194 -3.36 0.09 9.61
C ASN A 194 -2.79 -0.47 8.28
N PRO A 195 -2.04 0.34 7.52
CA PRO A 195 -1.52 -0.08 6.23
C PRO A 195 -0.60 -1.30 6.31
N GLY A 196 0.21 -1.42 7.37
CA GLY A 196 1.05 -2.58 7.60
C GLY A 196 0.24 -3.88 7.66
N ILE A 197 -0.79 -3.94 8.52
CA ILE A 197 -1.69 -5.10 8.63
C ILE A 197 -2.40 -5.38 7.29
N MET A 198 -2.87 -4.32 6.60
CA MET A 198 -3.55 -4.48 5.30
C MET A 198 -2.65 -5.11 4.25
N SER A 199 -1.38 -4.76 4.22
CA SER A 199 -0.41 -5.29 3.27
C SER A 199 -0.16 -6.81 3.44
N LEU A 200 -0.53 -7.39 4.57
CA LEU A 200 -0.43 -8.82 4.87
C LEU A 200 -1.67 -9.62 4.43
N SER A 201 -2.68 -8.97 3.83
CA SER A 201 -3.86 -9.69 3.35
C SER A 201 -3.49 -10.69 2.25
N ASN A 202 -3.89 -11.94 2.43
CA ASN A 202 -3.70 -12.99 1.43
C ASN A 202 -4.56 -12.80 0.17
N LYS A 203 -5.43 -11.82 0.16
CA LYS A 203 -6.30 -11.44 -0.97
C LYS A 203 -5.67 -10.39 -1.89
N ILE A 204 -4.49 -9.87 -1.51
CA ILE A 204 -3.72 -8.87 -2.27
C ILE A 204 -2.41 -9.50 -2.74
N GLU A 205 -1.97 -9.10 -3.92
CA GLU A 205 -0.65 -9.36 -4.45
C GLU A 205 0.13 -8.05 -4.56
N MET A 206 1.37 -8.01 -4.03
CA MET A 206 2.27 -6.86 -4.21
C MET A 206 2.89 -6.97 -5.59
N ILE A 207 2.47 -6.08 -6.51
CA ILE A 207 2.70 -6.21 -7.94
C ILE A 207 3.80 -5.30 -8.48
N TYR A 208 4.08 -4.18 -7.79
CA TYR A 208 5.11 -3.26 -8.23
C TYR A 208 5.72 -2.46 -7.09
N PHE A 209 7.05 -2.23 -7.16
CA PHE A 209 7.83 -1.50 -6.18
C PHE A 209 8.40 -0.25 -6.87
N TYR A 210 7.91 0.92 -6.49
CA TYR A 210 8.45 2.19 -6.98
C TYR A 210 9.77 2.54 -6.32
N GLY A 211 9.89 2.32 -5.04
CA GLY A 211 11.07 2.41 -4.21
C GLY A 211 10.99 1.37 -3.09
N ILE A 212 11.92 1.42 -2.16
CA ILE A 212 12.02 0.46 -1.07
C ILE A 212 11.62 1.17 0.23
N PRO A 213 10.47 0.82 0.83
CA PRO A 213 10.11 1.28 2.17
C PRO A 213 11.17 0.87 3.20
N ASP A 214 11.31 1.65 4.25
CA ASP A 214 12.18 1.30 5.36
C ASP A 214 11.73 -0.03 6.01
N GLY A 215 12.60 -0.66 6.77
CA GLY A 215 12.37 -1.99 7.33
C GLY A 215 12.54 -3.14 6.33
N MET A 216 12.26 -2.95 5.05
CA MET A 216 12.40 -3.98 4.02
C MET A 216 13.86 -4.19 3.61
N LYS A 217 14.31 -5.45 3.56
CA LYS A 217 15.65 -5.80 3.07
C LYS A 217 15.71 -5.70 1.55
N GLN A 218 16.76 -5.05 1.04
CA GLN A 218 16.96 -4.80 -0.39
C GLN A 218 16.96 -6.09 -1.24
N GLU A 219 17.50 -7.19 -0.73
CA GLU A 219 17.49 -8.50 -1.39
C GLU A 219 16.08 -9.04 -1.63
N GLN A 220 15.16 -8.75 -0.73
CA GLN A 220 13.76 -9.19 -0.84
C GLN A 220 12.99 -8.40 -1.91
N ALA A 221 13.34 -7.13 -2.12
CA ALA A 221 12.76 -6.31 -3.18
C ALA A 221 13.27 -6.74 -4.57
N LEU A 222 14.56 -7.02 -4.71
CA LEU A 222 15.16 -7.45 -5.98
C LEU A 222 14.57 -8.76 -6.52
N LEU A 223 14.23 -9.71 -5.65
CA LEU A 223 13.61 -10.99 -6.04
C LEU A 223 12.22 -10.83 -6.69
N ILE A 224 11.56 -9.69 -6.50
CA ILE A 224 10.22 -9.41 -7.02
C ILE A 224 10.29 -8.59 -8.31
N ILE A 225 11.24 -7.65 -8.39
CA ILE A 225 11.45 -6.82 -9.59
C ILE A 225 11.96 -7.65 -10.78
N CYS A 226 12.57 -8.81 -10.50
CA CYS A 226 13.13 -9.72 -11.52
C CYS A 226 12.18 -10.84 -11.96
N LYS A 227 10.97 -10.93 -11.42
CA LYS A 227 9.92 -11.85 -11.90
C LYS A 227 9.00 -11.12 -12.87
#